data_821ec8c3b47ae708b02cbd52663379e7
#
_entry.id   821ec8c3b47ae708b02cbd52663379e7
#
_cell.length_a   1.000
_cell.length_b   1.000
_cell.length_c   1.000
_cell.angle_alpha   90.00
_cell.angle_beta   90.00
_cell.angle_gamma   90.00
#
_symmetry.space_group_name_H-M   'P 1'
#
loop_
_entity.id
_entity.type
_entity.pdbx_description
1 polymer ?
#
loop_
_entity_poly.entity_id
_entity_poly.type
_entity_poly.pdbx_seq_one_letter_code
_entity_poly.pdbx_strand_id
1 'polypeptide(L)'
;MNLFKKTLSLTLALLLALSLTACGQKAEEPASAEPPAQEEPVQEAPAEESVTTRIAALKGPTAMGLVKLMSDDPQSADGPLYDFTLAGAADEVTPSLIKGDLDMACVPANLASVLYNKTEGQIVTLAVNTLGVIYIVENGNAVQSMADLAGKTVVAAGKGSTPEYALRYLLSENGIDPDTDVTIDWKSEHAECVAALASGAATIALLPQPFVTVAQTKIEGLRVALDLTAEWDALDNGSGLITGVVVARKSFVEEHPAAVSAFLQDYAASVDWVNGNNADAAQLISEYGIVEAAPVAEKALPHCNIVCITGEEMGTKLSGYLQVLFDAEPTSVGGKLPGDDFYYNA
;
A
#
# COMPACT_ATOMS: atom_id res chain seq x y z
N MET A 1 -12.85 -61.33 17.44
CA MET A 1 -13.43 -62.48 16.72
C MET A 1 -13.23 -62.20 15.24
N ASN A 2 -12.29 -62.96 14.71
CA ASN A 2 -12.08 -63.39 13.31
C ASN A 2 -11.91 -62.29 12.21
N LEU A 3 -10.71 -62.19 11.72
CA LEU A 3 -9.94 -63.05 10.76
C LEU A 3 -10.56 -63.04 9.35
N PHE A 4 -9.82 -62.60 8.35
CA PHE A 4 -9.10 -63.39 7.33
C PHE A 4 -8.57 -62.39 6.28
N LYS A 5 -7.28 -62.18 6.15
CA LYS A 5 -6.23 -62.93 5.44
C LYS A 5 -6.36 -62.93 3.89
N LYS A 6 -5.35 -62.27 3.30
CA LYS A 6 -4.38 -62.78 2.28
C LYS A 6 -5.00 -63.24 0.94
N THR A 7 -4.39 -62.89 -0.17
CA THR A 7 -3.19 -63.37 -0.90
C THR A 7 -3.11 -62.62 -2.24
N LEU A 8 -2.01 -62.03 -2.69
CA LEU A 8 -0.86 -62.57 -3.38
C LEU A 8 -1.20 -63.46 -4.59
N SER A 9 -0.92 -63.02 -5.84
CA SER A 9 -0.30 -63.89 -6.83
C SER A 9 0.27 -63.13 -8.02
N LEU A 10 1.51 -63.32 -8.21
CA LEU A 10 2.46 -63.20 -9.30
C LEU A 10 2.10 -64.19 -10.41
N THR A 11 2.11 -63.80 -11.70
CA THR A 11 2.40 -64.74 -12.81
C THR A 11 3.10 -64.02 -13.97
N LEU A 12 4.29 -64.47 -14.17
CA LEU A 12 5.23 -64.41 -15.27
C LEU A 12 4.75 -65.40 -16.36
N ALA A 13 4.73 -64.98 -17.64
CA ALA A 13 4.82 -65.96 -18.74
C ALA A 13 5.37 -65.26 -20.00
N LEU A 14 6.54 -65.65 -20.30
CA LEU A 14 7.39 -65.74 -21.47
C LEU A 14 6.72 -66.49 -22.60
N LEU A 15 6.78 -65.96 -23.85
CA LEU A 15 6.77 -66.83 -25.05
C LEU A 15 7.53 -66.15 -26.21
N LEU A 16 8.64 -66.82 -26.60
CA LEU A 16 9.40 -66.68 -27.82
C LEU A 16 8.61 -67.24 -29.01
N ALA A 17 8.75 -66.58 -30.17
CA ALA A 17 8.70 -67.30 -31.45
C ALA A 17 9.62 -66.63 -32.46
N LEU A 18 10.63 -67.38 -32.87
CA LEU A 18 11.54 -67.13 -34.00
C LEU A 18 10.80 -67.27 -35.33
N SER A 19 11.21 -66.47 -36.31
CA SER A 19 11.29 -66.96 -37.70
C SER A 19 12.41 -66.20 -38.47
N LEU A 20 13.39 -67.00 -38.89
CA LEU A 20 14.49 -66.70 -39.81
C LEU A 20 14.01 -66.75 -41.27
N THR A 21 14.53 -65.86 -42.11
CA THR A 21 15.00 -66.11 -43.48
C THR A 21 15.77 -64.92 -43.97
N ALA A 22 16.82 -65.00 -44.36
CA ALA A 22 18.06 -65.23 -45.04
C ALA A 22 18.26 -64.34 -46.27
N CYS A 23 19.54 -63.87 -46.38
CA CYS A 23 20.36 -63.55 -47.56
C CYS A 23 20.26 -62.19 -48.23
N GLY A 24 21.42 -61.55 -48.24
CA GLY A 24 21.83 -60.53 -49.18
C GLY A 24 23.01 -59.69 -48.68
N GLN A 25 24.25 -60.18 -48.98
CA GLN A 25 25.51 -59.46 -48.68
C GLN A 25 25.65 -58.14 -49.48
N LYS A 26 26.04 -57.06 -48.78
CA LYS A 26 27.05 -56.12 -49.27
C LYS A 26 27.71 -55.42 -48.09
N ALA A 27 29.03 -55.52 -48.07
CA ALA A 27 29.86 -54.88 -47.04
C ALA A 27 29.90 -53.35 -47.26
N GLU A 28 29.71 -52.59 -46.20
CA GLU A 28 30.14 -51.22 -46.07
C GLU A 28 30.71 -51.00 -44.63
N GLU A 29 31.74 -50.17 -44.58
CA GLU A 29 32.65 -49.89 -43.49
C GLU A 29 31.97 -49.43 -42.19
N PRO A 30 32.62 -49.52 -41.02
CA PRO A 30 32.06 -49.13 -39.74
C PRO A 30 32.03 -47.61 -39.59
N ALA A 31 30.84 -47.02 -39.48
CA ALA A 31 30.64 -45.63 -39.05
C ALA A 31 31.11 -45.46 -37.59
N SER A 32 31.99 -44.52 -37.44
CA SER A 32 32.52 -43.99 -36.17
C SER A 32 31.37 -43.68 -35.21
N ALA A 33 31.43 -44.24 -34.01
CA ALA A 33 30.55 -43.86 -32.90
C ALA A 33 30.90 -42.42 -32.47
N GLU A 34 29.96 -41.49 -32.57
CA GLU A 34 30.04 -40.19 -31.90
C GLU A 34 30.09 -40.37 -30.37
N PRO A 35 30.97 -39.67 -29.68
CA PRO A 35 30.97 -39.70 -28.23
C PRO A 35 29.67 -39.01 -27.68
N PRO A 36 29.18 -39.42 -26.52
CA PRO A 36 28.00 -38.79 -25.92
C PRO A 36 28.24 -37.31 -25.68
N ALA A 37 27.29 -36.47 -26.12
CA ALA A 37 27.31 -35.05 -25.84
C ALA A 37 27.50 -34.83 -24.33
N GLN A 38 28.58 -34.15 -23.97
CA GLN A 38 28.75 -33.63 -22.61
C GLN A 38 27.64 -32.58 -22.41
N GLU A 39 26.77 -32.84 -21.46
CA GLU A 39 25.89 -31.79 -20.88
C GLU A 39 26.82 -30.70 -20.37
N GLU A 40 26.80 -29.52 -20.97
CA GLU A 40 27.41 -28.33 -20.40
C GLU A 40 26.77 -28.07 -19.02
N PRO A 41 27.54 -27.76 -17.99
CA PRO A 41 26.96 -27.41 -16.71
C PRO A 41 26.08 -26.19 -16.92
N VAL A 42 24.80 -26.32 -16.56
CA VAL A 42 23.86 -25.21 -16.43
C VAL A 42 24.55 -24.25 -15.44
N GLN A 43 25.01 -23.13 -15.94
CA GLN A 43 25.58 -22.07 -15.12
C GLN A 43 24.40 -21.52 -14.33
N GLU A 44 24.25 -21.88 -13.05
CA GLU A 44 23.36 -21.21 -12.13
C GLU A 44 23.65 -19.72 -12.21
N ALA A 45 22.63 -18.93 -12.53
CA ALA A 45 22.73 -17.47 -12.45
C ALA A 45 23.25 -17.12 -11.03
N PRO A 46 24.15 -16.15 -10.90
CA PRO A 46 24.61 -15.72 -9.60
C PRO A 46 23.38 -15.45 -8.72
N ALA A 47 23.30 -16.03 -7.54
CA ALA A 47 22.29 -15.67 -6.56
C ALA A 47 22.43 -14.16 -6.36
N GLU A 48 21.38 -13.39 -6.67
CA GLU A 48 21.35 -11.97 -6.37
C GLU A 48 21.58 -11.83 -4.86
N GLU A 49 22.58 -11.02 -4.48
CA GLU A 49 22.81 -10.72 -3.07
C GLU A 49 21.55 -10.10 -2.50
N SER A 50 21.03 -10.68 -1.43
CA SER A 50 19.85 -10.16 -0.76
C SER A 50 20.17 -8.80 -0.14
N VAL A 51 19.40 -7.78 -0.53
CA VAL A 51 19.54 -6.43 0.04
C VAL A 51 18.48 -6.20 1.10
N THR A 52 18.87 -5.61 2.24
CA THR A 52 17.90 -5.12 3.22
C THR A 52 17.23 -3.85 2.69
N THR A 53 15.91 -3.90 2.45
CA THR A 53 15.13 -2.76 1.98
C THR A 53 14.72 -1.87 3.16
N ARG A 54 15.11 -0.61 3.14
CA ARG A 54 14.81 0.39 4.19
C ARG A 54 13.51 1.11 3.85
N ILE A 55 12.50 0.94 4.70
CA ILE A 55 11.13 1.38 4.44
C ILE A 55 10.65 2.29 5.56
N ALA A 56 10.17 3.49 5.23
CA ALA A 56 9.46 4.33 6.19
C ALA A 56 7.96 4.34 5.94
N ALA A 57 7.16 4.46 7.01
CA ALA A 57 5.72 4.63 6.91
C ALA A 57 5.21 5.64 7.93
N LEU A 58 4.15 6.38 7.56
CA LEU A 58 3.49 7.29 8.47
C LEU A 58 2.54 6.52 9.37
N LYS A 59 2.55 6.86 10.67
CA LYS A 59 1.61 6.30 11.65
C LYS A 59 0.17 6.60 11.24
N GLY A 60 -0.60 5.55 11.04
CA GLY A 60 -1.97 5.60 10.53
C GLY A 60 -2.22 4.50 9.49
N PRO A 61 -3.24 4.64 8.63
CA PRO A 61 -3.61 3.60 7.67
C PRO A 61 -2.48 3.17 6.75
N THR A 62 -1.60 4.10 6.34
CA THR A 62 -0.46 3.82 5.46
C THR A 62 0.57 2.84 6.06
N ALA A 63 0.67 2.77 7.41
CA ALA A 63 1.55 1.83 8.10
C ALA A 63 0.83 0.53 8.50
N MET A 64 -0.52 0.56 8.66
CA MET A 64 -1.26 -0.58 9.20
C MET A 64 -1.17 -1.82 8.31
N GLY A 65 -1.10 -1.66 7.00
CA GLY A 65 -0.94 -2.77 6.06
C GLY A 65 0.41 -3.49 6.17
N LEU A 66 1.41 -2.88 6.80
CA LEU A 66 2.76 -3.44 6.97
C LEU A 66 2.91 -4.30 8.23
N VAL A 67 2.00 -4.24 9.21
CA VAL A 67 2.25 -4.78 10.56
C VAL A 67 2.50 -6.28 10.59
N LYS A 68 1.86 -7.05 9.69
CA LYS A 68 2.12 -8.49 9.60
C LYS A 68 3.51 -8.75 9.03
N LEU A 69 3.91 -8.03 7.98
CA LEU A 69 5.23 -8.10 7.40
C LEU A 69 6.32 -7.68 8.40
N MET A 70 6.09 -6.62 9.18
CA MET A 70 6.97 -6.20 10.26
C MET A 70 7.09 -7.27 11.36
N SER A 71 5.98 -7.95 11.70
CA SER A 71 5.96 -9.00 12.72
C SER A 71 6.62 -10.30 12.26
N ASP A 72 6.50 -10.64 10.98
CA ASP A 72 7.10 -11.85 10.41
C ASP A 72 8.61 -11.72 10.29
N ASP A 73 9.11 -10.49 10.16
CA ASP A 73 10.54 -10.15 10.06
C ASP A 73 11.30 -11.13 9.14
N PRO A 74 10.95 -11.22 7.86
CA PRO A 74 11.51 -12.22 6.96
C PRO A 74 13.02 -12.03 6.81
N GLN A 75 13.75 -13.15 6.93
CA GLN A 75 15.20 -13.18 6.92
C GLN A 75 15.75 -13.77 5.63
N SER A 76 16.89 -13.28 5.21
CA SER A 76 17.75 -13.89 4.20
C SER A 76 19.01 -14.50 4.85
N ALA A 77 19.89 -15.09 4.03
CA ALA A 77 21.20 -15.57 4.50
C ALA A 77 22.07 -14.42 5.05
N ASP A 78 21.84 -13.19 4.58
CA ASP A 78 22.65 -12.00 4.88
C ASP A 78 22.03 -11.10 5.96
N GLY A 79 20.82 -11.43 6.45
CA GLY A 79 20.12 -10.67 7.49
C GLY A 79 18.65 -10.38 7.16
N PRO A 80 18.01 -9.41 7.84
CA PRO A 80 16.61 -9.07 7.61
C PRO A 80 16.40 -8.52 6.20
N LEU A 81 15.28 -8.91 5.56
CA LEU A 81 14.92 -8.40 4.24
C LEU A 81 14.43 -6.95 4.30
N TYR A 82 13.87 -6.53 5.44
CA TYR A 82 13.28 -5.21 5.62
C TYR A 82 13.76 -4.55 6.90
N ASP A 83 13.96 -3.22 6.83
CA ASP A 83 14.22 -2.35 7.98
C ASP A 83 13.15 -1.26 7.99
N PHE A 84 12.28 -1.25 9.01
CA PHE A 84 11.12 -0.39 9.09
C PHE A 84 11.32 0.79 10.04
N THR A 85 10.97 1.98 9.57
CA THR A 85 10.89 3.22 10.37
C THR A 85 9.46 3.75 10.37
N LEU A 86 8.91 4.03 11.55
CA LEU A 86 7.61 4.67 11.70
C LEU A 86 7.78 6.14 12.09
N ALA A 87 7.15 7.04 11.33
CA ALA A 87 7.21 8.49 11.50
C ALA A 87 5.83 9.09 11.80
N GLY A 88 5.80 10.24 12.47
CA GLY A 88 4.57 10.97 12.77
C GLY A 88 4.09 11.83 11.62
N ALA A 89 5.03 12.35 10.80
CA ALA A 89 4.75 13.28 9.72
C ALA A 89 5.64 13.03 8.49
N ALA A 90 5.17 13.48 7.32
CA ALA A 90 5.85 13.23 6.05
C ALA A 90 7.19 13.97 5.89
N ASP A 91 7.35 15.09 6.57
CA ASP A 91 8.59 15.89 6.58
C ASP A 91 9.75 15.19 7.32
N GLU A 92 9.46 14.24 8.21
CA GLU A 92 10.46 13.38 8.83
C GLU A 92 11.03 12.34 7.84
N VAL A 93 10.23 11.90 6.87
CA VAL A 93 10.54 10.81 5.94
C VAL A 93 11.15 11.33 4.63
N THR A 94 10.59 12.41 4.10
CA THR A 94 10.91 12.92 2.76
C THR A 94 12.41 13.22 2.54
N PRO A 95 13.14 13.88 3.47
CA PRO A 95 14.57 14.15 3.27
C PRO A 95 15.41 12.88 3.17
N SER A 96 15.10 11.88 3.99
CA SER A 96 15.84 10.60 4.02
C SER A 96 15.58 9.77 2.75
N LEU A 97 14.35 9.79 2.21
CA LEU A 97 14.05 9.16 0.93
C LEU A 97 14.81 9.83 -0.23
N ILE A 98 14.82 11.16 -0.29
CA ILE A 98 15.52 11.92 -1.34
C ILE A 98 17.04 11.70 -1.28
N LYS A 99 17.62 11.65 -0.07
CA LYS A 99 19.07 11.41 0.12
C LYS A 99 19.51 9.99 -0.18
N GLY A 100 18.58 9.02 -0.14
CA GLY A 100 18.89 7.60 -0.27
C GLY A 100 19.19 6.90 1.06
N ASP A 101 18.87 7.53 2.20
CA ASP A 101 18.89 6.88 3.50
C ASP A 101 17.74 5.86 3.66
N LEU A 102 16.68 6.04 2.87
CA LEU A 102 15.53 5.13 2.70
C LEU A 102 15.44 4.69 1.23
N ASP A 103 14.90 3.50 1.01
CA ASP A 103 14.69 2.94 -0.32
C ASP A 103 13.23 3.07 -0.76
N MET A 104 12.31 2.90 0.20
CA MET A 104 10.86 3.01 -0.01
C MET A 104 10.21 3.84 1.11
N ALA A 105 9.02 4.38 0.81
CA ALA A 105 8.21 5.06 1.82
C ALA A 105 6.71 4.94 1.52
N CYS A 106 5.90 4.83 2.58
CA CYS A 106 4.45 4.98 2.51
C CYS A 106 4.08 6.43 2.82
N VAL A 107 3.58 7.15 1.82
CA VAL A 107 3.34 8.60 1.87
C VAL A 107 1.95 8.98 1.34
N PRO A 108 1.46 10.21 1.61
CA PRO A 108 0.24 10.73 0.98
C PRO A 108 0.33 10.70 -0.56
N ALA A 109 -0.77 10.35 -1.20
CA ALA A 109 -0.81 10.13 -2.65
C ALA A 109 -0.39 11.37 -3.47
N ASN A 110 -0.85 12.56 -3.10
CA ASN A 110 -0.44 13.80 -3.76
C ASN A 110 1.05 14.12 -3.55
N LEU A 111 1.59 13.81 -2.36
CA LEU A 111 3.00 14.06 -2.04
C LEU A 111 3.92 13.20 -2.91
N ALA A 112 3.52 12.00 -3.29
CA ALA A 112 4.28 11.16 -4.22
C ALA A 112 4.53 11.89 -5.55
N SER A 113 3.51 12.54 -6.13
CA SER A 113 3.64 13.37 -7.33
C SER A 113 4.54 14.59 -7.10
N VAL A 114 4.40 15.26 -5.96
CA VAL A 114 5.27 16.38 -5.57
C VAL A 114 6.74 15.93 -5.48
N LEU A 115 6.99 14.76 -4.90
CA LEU A 115 8.34 14.18 -4.79
C LEU A 115 8.90 13.83 -6.17
N TYR A 116 8.12 13.16 -7.00
CA TYR A 116 8.51 12.89 -8.39
C TYR A 116 8.94 14.18 -9.13
N ASN A 117 8.14 15.23 -9.03
CA ASN A 117 8.42 16.50 -9.70
C ASN A 117 9.66 17.20 -9.12
N LYS A 118 9.82 17.21 -7.80
CA LYS A 118 10.98 17.83 -7.13
C LYS A 118 12.29 17.09 -7.36
N THR A 119 12.21 15.79 -7.58
CA THR A 119 13.38 14.93 -7.83
C THR A 119 13.63 14.66 -9.31
N GLU A 120 12.89 15.35 -10.20
CA GLU A 120 13.02 15.18 -11.66
C GLU A 120 12.85 13.71 -12.10
N GLY A 121 11.84 13.01 -11.52
CA GLY A 121 11.50 11.64 -11.88
C GLY A 121 12.28 10.56 -11.11
N GLN A 122 12.97 10.90 -10.00
CA GLN A 122 13.74 9.91 -9.22
C GLN A 122 12.89 9.12 -8.21
N ILE A 123 11.58 9.37 -8.15
CA ILE A 123 10.63 8.65 -7.30
C ILE A 123 9.59 7.96 -8.16
N VAL A 124 9.32 6.68 -7.87
CA VAL A 124 8.34 5.82 -8.58
C VAL A 124 7.30 5.35 -7.58
N THR A 125 6.03 5.30 -7.98
CA THR A 125 4.96 4.74 -7.16
C THR A 125 4.78 3.26 -7.45
N LEU A 126 4.85 2.43 -6.40
CA LEU A 126 4.77 0.96 -6.48
C LEU A 126 3.37 0.43 -6.29
N ALA A 127 2.61 1.04 -5.37
CA ALA A 127 1.26 0.61 -5.02
C ALA A 127 0.42 1.76 -4.44
N VAL A 128 -0.89 1.71 -4.63
CA VAL A 128 -1.85 2.40 -3.75
C VAL A 128 -2.04 1.52 -2.52
N ASN A 129 -1.83 2.08 -1.34
CA ASN A 129 -1.89 1.35 -0.07
C ASN A 129 -3.08 1.75 0.81
N THR A 130 -3.72 2.89 0.56
CA THR A 130 -4.84 3.40 1.33
C THR A 130 -5.78 4.20 0.43
N LEU A 131 -7.04 3.80 0.38
CA LEU A 131 -8.08 4.57 -0.29
C LEU A 131 -8.60 5.70 0.61
N GLY A 132 -9.81 6.22 0.38
CA GLY A 132 -10.38 7.29 1.17
C GLY A 132 -10.65 6.84 2.61
N VAL A 133 -10.16 7.64 3.58
CA VAL A 133 -10.28 7.39 5.04
C VAL A 133 -10.47 8.67 5.83
N ILE A 134 -10.93 9.74 5.17
CA ILE A 134 -11.00 11.09 5.74
C ILE A 134 -12.46 11.46 6.00
N TYR A 135 -12.72 12.02 7.17
CA TYR A 135 -14.07 12.32 7.63
C TYR A 135 -14.15 13.70 8.27
N ILE A 136 -15.30 14.37 8.16
CA ILE A 136 -15.68 15.44 9.07
C ILE A 136 -16.39 14.81 10.26
N VAL A 137 -15.87 15.04 11.44
CA VAL A 137 -16.51 14.67 12.71
C VAL A 137 -17.04 15.90 13.42
N GLU A 138 -18.14 15.74 14.15
CA GLU A 138 -18.78 16.82 14.87
C GLU A 138 -19.25 16.38 16.27
N ASN A 139 -18.95 17.19 17.26
CA ASN A 139 -19.59 17.14 18.57
C ASN A 139 -20.77 18.14 18.55
N GLY A 140 -21.89 17.71 18.02
CA GLY A 140 -23.04 18.52 17.71
C GLY A 140 -23.91 17.90 16.62
N ASN A 141 -24.78 18.70 16.00
CA ASN A 141 -25.66 18.27 14.92
C ASN A 141 -25.95 19.39 13.89
N ALA A 142 -24.95 20.27 13.67
CA ALA A 142 -25.10 21.41 12.75
C ALA A 142 -24.65 21.10 11.33
N VAL A 143 -23.82 20.05 11.13
CA VAL A 143 -23.30 19.66 9.80
C VAL A 143 -24.06 18.43 9.30
N GLN A 144 -24.82 18.58 8.22
CA GLN A 144 -25.57 17.51 7.54
C GLN A 144 -25.13 17.32 6.10
N SER A 145 -24.42 18.32 5.54
CA SER A 145 -23.90 18.37 4.17
C SER A 145 -22.63 19.20 4.12
N MET A 146 -21.88 19.13 3.01
CA MET A 146 -20.72 20.00 2.79
C MET A 146 -21.11 21.48 2.90
N ALA A 147 -22.29 21.88 2.43
CA ALA A 147 -22.77 23.27 2.47
C ALA A 147 -22.89 23.84 3.89
N ASP A 148 -23.09 23.01 4.90
CA ASP A 148 -23.21 23.43 6.30
C ASP A 148 -21.85 23.84 6.91
N LEU A 149 -20.75 23.58 6.24
CA LEU A 149 -19.42 24.01 6.66
C LEU A 149 -19.18 25.51 6.44
N ALA A 150 -19.98 26.19 5.62
CA ALA A 150 -19.91 27.63 5.42
C ALA A 150 -20.06 28.37 6.75
N GLY A 151 -19.14 29.30 7.02
CA GLY A 151 -19.09 30.09 8.27
C GLY A 151 -18.60 29.30 9.49
N LYS A 152 -18.16 28.04 9.33
CA LYS A 152 -17.66 27.21 10.44
C LYS A 152 -16.15 27.25 10.54
N THR A 153 -15.66 26.83 11.71
CA THR A 153 -14.25 26.52 11.95
C THR A 153 -14.08 25.00 12.00
N VAL A 154 -13.21 24.48 11.15
CA VAL A 154 -12.83 23.07 11.09
C VAL A 154 -11.39 22.94 11.54
N VAL A 155 -11.13 22.20 12.62
CA VAL A 155 -9.77 21.86 13.04
C VAL A 155 -9.26 20.73 12.17
N ALA A 156 -8.07 20.84 11.60
CA ALA A 156 -7.51 19.87 10.67
C ALA A 156 -6.00 19.70 10.86
N ALA A 157 -5.46 18.59 10.35
CA ALA A 157 -4.02 18.38 10.20
C ALA A 157 -3.74 17.83 8.80
N GLY A 158 -2.47 17.82 8.40
CA GLY A 158 -2.06 17.36 7.07
C GLY A 158 -2.12 18.46 6.01
N LYS A 159 -1.75 19.69 6.41
CA LYS A 159 -1.57 20.80 5.48
C LYS A 159 -0.52 20.46 4.42
N GLY A 160 -0.79 20.76 3.16
CA GLY A 160 0.07 20.40 2.01
C GLY A 160 -0.02 18.93 1.59
N SER A 161 -0.99 18.17 2.14
CA SER A 161 -1.19 16.77 1.80
C SER A 161 -2.65 16.45 1.49
N THR A 162 -2.95 15.19 1.18
CA THR A 162 -4.29 14.73 0.75
C THR A 162 -5.44 15.30 1.59
N PRO A 163 -5.40 15.34 2.94
CA PRO A 163 -6.51 15.89 3.72
C PRO A 163 -6.88 17.34 3.36
N GLU A 164 -5.89 18.21 3.15
CA GLU A 164 -6.14 19.59 2.75
C GLU A 164 -6.79 19.66 1.37
N TYR A 165 -6.16 19.04 0.39
CA TYR A 165 -6.61 19.19 -1.00
C TYR A 165 -7.95 18.51 -1.26
N ALA A 166 -8.21 17.37 -0.63
CA ALA A 166 -9.52 16.72 -0.71
C ALA A 166 -10.63 17.59 -0.10
N LEU A 167 -10.39 18.18 1.08
CA LEU A 167 -11.36 19.07 1.70
C LEU A 167 -11.61 20.32 0.84
N ARG A 168 -10.55 20.97 0.37
CA ARG A 168 -10.64 22.19 -0.46
C ARG A 168 -11.40 21.92 -1.76
N TYR A 169 -11.07 20.83 -2.44
CA TYR A 169 -11.77 20.39 -3.64
C TYR A 169 -13.26 20.20 -3.39
N LEU A 170 -13.63 19.40 -2.37
CA LEU A 170 -15.03 19.13 -2.04
C LEU A 170 -15.79 20.41 -1.61
N LEU A 171 -15.16 21.33 -0.90
CA LEU A 171 -15.75 22.63 -0.58
C LEU A 171 -16.06 23.41 -1.86
N SER A 172 -15.09 23.52 -2.77
CA SER A 172 -15.24 24.26 -4.03
C SER A 172 -16.33 23.66 -4.93
N GLU A 173 -16.39 22.33 -5.06
CA GLU A 173 -17.44 21.64 -5.83
C GLU A 173 -18.85 21.83 -5.22
N ASN A 174 -18.94 22.14 -3.94
CA ASN A 174 -20.18 22.50 -3.25
C ASN A 174 -20.43 24.02 -3.18
N GLY A 175 -19.66 24.82 -3.94
CA GLY A 175 -19.87 26.27 -4.05
C GLY A 175 -19.40 27.06 -2.82
N ILE A 176 -18.50 26.48 -2.01
CA ILE A 176 -17.90 27.10 -0.82
C ILE A 176 -16.48 27.47 -1.15
N ASP A 177 -16.11 28.73 -1.03
CA ASP A 177 -14.73 29.17 -1.16
C ASP A 177 -13.93 28.73 0.08
N PRO A 178 -12.95 27.80 -0.06
CA PRO A 178 -12.19 27.28 1.07
C PRO A 178 -11.28 28.32 1.75
N ASP A 179 -11.06 29.48 1.14
CA ASP A 179 -10.23 30.54 1.70
C ASP A 179 -11.02 31.62 2.42
N THR A 180 -12.31 31.80 2.08
CA THR A 180 -13.13 32.92 2.61
C THR A 180 -14.36 32.42 3.38
N ASP A 181 -14.96 31.31 2.99
CA ASP A 181 -16.25 30.87 3.52
C ASP A 181 -16.13 29.89 4.69
N VAL A 182 -14.95 29.28 4.90
CA VAL A 182 -14.67 28.36 6.00
C VAL A 182 -13.33 28.71 6.64
N THR A 183 -13.24 28.60 7.97
CA THR A 183 -11.96 28.72 8.66
C THR A 183 -11.38 27.35 8.91
N ILE A 184 -10.21 27.04 8.33
CA ILE A 184 -9.50 25.78 8.60
C ILE A 184 -8.36 26.08 9.59
N ASP A 185 -8.49 25.59 10.82
CA ASP A 185 -7.48 25.74 11.88
C ASP A 185 -6.50 24.55 11.84
N TRP A 186 -5.36 24.78 11.19
CA TRP A 186 -4.35 23.75 10.96
C TRP A 186 -3.53 23.46 12.20
N LYS A 187 -3.47 22.18 12.58
CA LYS A 187 -2.61 21.62 13.61
C LYS A 187 -1.44 20.86 12.99
N SER A 188 -0.40 20.62 13.79
CA SER A 188 0.78 19.85 13.35
C SER A 188 0.44 18.39 13.15
N GLU A 189 -0.41 17.83 14.04
CA GLU A 189 -0.76 16.41 14.06
C GLU A 189 -2.25 16.18 14.29
N HIS A 190 -2.77 15.02 13.83
CA HIS A 190 -4.17 14.63 14.04
C HIS A 190 -4.52 14.45 15.54
N ALA A 191 -3.56 14.04 16.37
CA ALA A 191 -3.76 13.94 17.82
C ALA A 191 -4.12 15.27 18.47
N GLU A 192 -3.59 16.39 17.96
CA GLU A 192 -3.92 17.75 18.44
C GLU A 192 -5.36 18.13 18.08
N CYS A 193 -5.85 17.70 16.90
CA CYS A 193 -7.27 17.88 16.53
C CYS A 193 -8.19 17.11 17.47
N VAL A 194 -7.85 15.87 17.83
CA VAL A 194 -8.58 15.07 18.82
C VAL A 194 -8.56 15.76 20.19
N ALA A 195 -7.43 16.31 20.62
CA ALA A 195 -7.32 17.05 21.87
C ALA A 195 -8.17 18.32 21.88
N ALA A 196 -8.22 19.06 20.77
CA ALA A 196 -9.06 20.24 20.61
C ALA A 196 -10.56 19.92 20.71
N LEU A 197 -11.00 18.80 20.09
CA LEU A 197 -12.38 18.30 20.24
C LEU A 197 -12.67 17.90 21.70
N ALA A 198 -11.78 17.12 22.32
CA ALA A 198 -11.97 16.58 23.68
C ALA A 198 -12.00 17.69 24.75
N SER A 199 -11.26 18.79 24.55
CA SER A 199 -11.28 19.95 25.44
C SER A 199 -12.46 20.89 25.20
N GLY A 200 -13.25 20.69 24.13
CA GLY A 200 -14.31 21.59 23.71
C GLY A 200 -13.80 22.89 23.08
N ALA A 201 -12.50 22.99 22.76
CA ALA A 201 -11.93 24.10 22.00
C ALA A 201 -12.36 24.11 20.53
N ALA A 202 -12.75 22.94 20.02
CA ALA A 202 -13.35 22.76 18.70
C ALA A 202 -14.59 21.86 18.80
N THR A 203 -15.52 22.03 17.86
CA THR A 203 -16.72 21.17 17.72
C THR A 203 -16.71 20.39 16.43
N ILE A 204 -15.94 20.81 15.43
CA ILE A 204 -15.83 20.18 14.10
C ILE A 204 -14.36 19.93 13.80
N ALA A 205 -14.02 18.73 13.32
CA ALA A 205 -12.67 18.42 12.87
C ALA A 205 -12.66 17.57 11.60
N LEU A 206 -11.61 17.72 10.80
CA LEU A 206 -11.23 16.83 9.73
C LEU A 206 -10.26 15.80 10.30
N LEU A 207 -10.67 14.53 10.32
CA LEU A 207 -9.86 13.44 10.87
C LEU A 207 -9.83 12.24 9.92
N PRO A 208 -8.68 11.59 9.73
CA PRO A 208 -8.64 10.27 9.13
C PRO A 208 -8.95 9.18 10.18
N GLN A 209 -9.29 7.95 9.74
CA GLN A 209 -9.09 6.80 10.59
C GLN A 209 -7.57 6.61 10.85
N PRO A 210 -7.19 6.09 12.00
CA PRO A 210 -7.99 5.67 13.18
C PRO A 210 -8.38 6.80 14.13
N PHE A 211 -7.99 8.06 13.85
CA PHE A 211 -8.22 9.20 14.75
C PHE A 211 -9.70 9.52 14.96
N VAL A 212 -10.57 9.23 13.98
CA VAL A 212 -12.03 9.27 14.18
C VAL A 212 -12.44 8.34 15.31
N THR A 213 -12.01 7.08 15.27
CA THR A 213 -12.33 6.09 16.32
C THR A 213 -11.71 6.48 17.68
N VAL A 214 -10.47 6.98 17.69
CA VAL A 214 -9.84 7.53 18.91
C VAL A 214 -10.68 8.67 19.51
N ALA A 215 -11.12 9.60 18.69
CA ALA A 215 -11.95 10.73 19.13
C ALA A 215 -13.30 10.25 19.69
N GLN A 216 -13.97 9.32 19.03
CA GLN A 216 -15.25 8.74 19.47
C GLN A 216 -15.13 7.97 20.79
N THR A 217 -13.96 7.38 21.10
CA THR A 217 -13.75 6.74 22.41
C THR A 217 -13.56 7.75 23.56
N LYS A 218 -13.11 8.96 23.24
CA LYS A 218 -12.82 10.03 24.22
C LYS A 218 -13.97 11.01 24.41
N ILE A 219 -14.87 11.12 23.43
CA ILE A 219 -15.89 12.17 23.37
C ILE A 219 -17.25 11.52 23.16
N GLU A 220 -18.08 11.52 24.20
CA GLU A 220 -19.45 11.02 24.11
C GLU A 220 -20.28 11.86 23.13
N GLY A 221 -21.01 11.19 22.23
CA GLY A 221 -21.85 11.85 21.25
C GLY A 221 -21.12 12.39 20.01
N LEU A 222 -19.79 12.23 19.90
CA LEU A 222 -19.06 12.58 18.69
C LEU A 222 -19.53 11.70 17.52
N ARG A 223 -20.01 12.33 16.47
CA ARG A 223 -20.48 11.63 15.27
C ARG A 223 -19.57 11.87 14.06
N VAL A 224 -19.57 10.96 13.14
CA VAL A 224 -19.15 11.22 11.76
C VAL A 224 -20.28 12.04 11.13
N ALA A 225 -19.96 13.27 10.73
CA ALA A 225 -20.89 14.16 10.05
C ALA A 225 -20.88 13.92 8.55
N LEU A 226 -19.68 13.84 7.95
CA LEU A 226 -19.49 13.60 6.52
C LEU A 226 -18.37 12.58 6.31
N ASP A 227 -18.56 11.68 5.34
CA ASP A 227 -17.52 10.81 4.80
C ASP A 227 -17.03 11.43 3.49
N LEU A 228 -15.78 11.89 3.46
CA LEU A 228 -15.24 12.56 2.28
C LEU A 228 -15.12 11.62 1.07
N THR A 229 -15.04 10.31 1.29
CA THR A 229 -15.06 9.33 0.20
C THR A 229 -16.43 9.32 -0.46
N ALA A 230 -17.51 9.26 0.34
CA ALA A 230 -18.88 9.31 -0.17
C ALA A 230 -19.18 10.64 -0.87
N GLU A 231 -18.72 11.78 -0.31
CA GLU A 231 -18.85 13.09 -0.92
C GLU A 231 -18.09 13.20 -2.26
N TRP A 232 -16.89 12.58 -2.34
CA TRP A 232 -16.09 12.51 -3.56
C TRP A 232 -16.77 11.69 -4.65
N ASP A 233 -17.23 10.48 -4.28
CA ASP A 233 -17.89 9.56 -5.19
C ASP A 233 -19.21 10.15 -5.73
N ALA A 234 -19.90 10.97 -4.93
CA ALA A 234 -21.13 11.65 -5.34
C ALA A 234 -20.92 12.70 -6.45
N LEU A 235 -19.70 13.17 -6.67
CA LEU A 235 -19.36 14.10 -7.75
C LEU A 235 -19.28 13.44 -9.12
N ASP A 236 -19.21 12.09 -9.18
CA ASP A 236 -19.08 11.30 -10.42
C ASP A 236 -18.02 11.86 -11.40
N ASN A 237 -16.87 12.26 -10.83
CA ASN A 237 -15.77 12.89 -11.56
C ASN A 237 -14.83 11.88 -12.26
N GLY A 238 -15.21 10.59 -12.29
CA GLY A 238 -14.43 9.50 -12.90
C GLY A 238 -13.20 9.05 -12.09
N SER A 239 -13.02 9.56 -10.87
CA SER A 239 -11.92 9.17 -9.99
C SER A 239 -12.42 8.77 -8.60
N GLY A 240 -11.52 8.20 -7.78
CA GLY A 240 -11.79 7.90 -6.37
C GLY A 240 -10.79 8.59 -5.45
N LEU A 241 -11.19 8.84 -4.20
CA LEU A 241 -10.30 9.43 -3.21
C LEU A 241 -9.21 8.44 -2.81
N ILE A 242 -7.94 8.80 -3.04
CA ILE A 242 -6.76 8.02 -2.66
C ILE A 242 -5.99 8.80 -1.60
N THR A 243 -5.75 8.14 -0.45
CA THR A 243 -5.06 8.80 0.67
C THR A 243 -3.57 8.49 0.69
N GLY A 244 -3.18 7.25 0.42
CA GLY A 244 -1.80 6.82 0.56
C GLY A 244 -1.30 5.90 -0.55
N VAL A 245 0.02 5.96 -0.76
CA VAL A 245 0.76 5.13 -1.72
C VAL A 245 2.08 4.66 -1.14
N VAL A 246 2.63 3.59 -1.71
CA VAL A 246 4.02 3.18 -1.52
C VAL A 246 4.83 3.74 -2.67
N VAL A 247 5.90 4.46 -2.34
CA VAL A 247 6.88 4.96 -3.32
C VAL A 247 8.25 4.36 -3.07
N ALA A 248 9.06 4.31 -4.12
CA ALA A 248 10.46 3.89 -4.06
C ALA A 248 11.36 4.87 -4.81
N ARG A 249 12.64 4.87 -4.48
CA ARG A 249 13.65 5.51 -5.32
C ARG A 249 13.80 4.75 -6.63
N LYS A 250 13.83 5.47 -7.75
CA LYS A 250 13.99 4.88 -9.09
C LYS A 250 15.27 4.05 -9.19
N SER A 251 16.39 4.55 -8.65
CA SER A 251 17.65 3.80 -8.62
C SER A 251 17.54 2.47 -7.87
N PHE A 252 16.80 2.41 -6.76
CA PHE A 252 16.58 1.16 -6.03
C PHE A 252 15.74 0.17 -6.86
N VAL A 253 14.71 0.65 -7.55
CA VAL A 253 13.88 -0.19 -8.43
C VAL A 253 14.70 -0.78 -9.57
N GLU A 254 15.60 0.01 -10.17
CA GLU A 254 16.46 -0.40 -11.27
C GLU A 254 17.58 -1.34 -10.84
N GLU A 255 18.17 -1.12 -9.66
CA GLU A 255 19.29 -1.90 -9.12
C GLU A 255 18.83 -3.20 -8.45
N HIS A 256 17.64 -3.23 -7.86
CA HIS A 256 17.12 -4.33 -7.05
C HIS A 256 15.68 -4.75 -7.40
N PRO A 257 15.38 -5.07 -8.69
CA PRO A 257 14.02 -5.40 -9.13
C PRO A 257 13.43 -6.62 -8.42
N ALA A 258 14.25 -7.60 -8.05
CA ALA A 258 13.82 -8.77 -7.28
C ALA A 258 13.37 -8.41 -5.86
N ALA A 259 14.06 -7.48 -5.19
CA ALA A 259 13.67 -6.99 -3.86
C ALA A 259 12.35 -6.22 -3.92
N VAL A 260 12.12 -5.42 -4.98
CA VAL A 260 10.85 -4.72 -5.21
C VAL A 260 9.69 -5.71 -5.41
N SER A 261 9.90 -6.73 -6.25
CA SER A 261 8.90 -7.77 -6.51
C SER A 261 8.57 -8.56 -5.24
N ALA A 262 9.60 -8.96 -4.46
CA ALA A 262 9.41 -9.64 -3.19
C ALA A 262 8.61 -8.78 -2.20
N PHE A 263 8.99 -7.50 -2.05
CA PHE A 263 8.25 -6.57 -1.18
C PHE A 263 6.78 -6.45 -1.57
N LEU A 264 6.46 -6.30 -2.86
CA LEU A 264 5.06 -6.18 -3.30
C LEU A 264 4.24 -7.44 -3.01
N GLN A 265 4.84 -8.63 -3.16
CA GLN A 265 4.19 -9.90 -2.81
C GLN A 265 3.97 -10.03 -1.31
N ASP A 266 5.00 -9.77 -0.50
CA ASP A 266 4.92 -9.85 0.96
C ASP A 266 3.97 -8.79 1.53
N TYR A 267 3.97 -7.59 0.95
CA TYR A 267 3.06 -6.52 1.33
C TYR A 267 1.61 -6.85 1.02
N ALA A 268 1.32 -7.40 -0.17
CA ALA A 268 -0.01 -7.85 -0.53
C ALA A 268 -0.53 -8.93 0.44
N ALA A 269 0.32 -9.92 0.76
CA ALA A 269 -0.02 -10.95 1.74
C ALA A 269 -0.25 -10.35 3.15
N SER A 270 0.54 -9.36 3.56
CA SER A 270 0.36 -8.64 4.82
C SER A 270 -0.97 -7.89 4.86
N VAL A 271 -1.34 -7.19 3.79
CA VAL A 271 -2.62 -6.46 3.67
C VAL A 271 -3.81 -7.43 3.75
N ASP A 272 -3.76 -8.54 3.02
CA ASP A 272 -4.81 -9.57 3.05
C ASP A 272 -4.99 -10.15 4.46
N TRP A 273 -3.86 -10.42 5.13
CA TRP A 273 -3.90 -10.92 6.50
C TRP A 273 -4.48 -9.89 7.48
N VAL A 274 -4.05 -8.61 7.39
CA VAL A 274 -4.57 -7.52 8.23
C VAL A 274 -6.08 -7.37 8.08
N ASN A 275 -6.58 -7.37 6.84
CA ASN A 275 -8.00 -7.22 6.56
C ASN A 275 -8.83 -8.47 6.98
N GLY A 276 -8.22 -9.65 6.99
CA GLY A 276 -8.86 -10.90 7.39
C GLY A 276 -8.78 -11.21 8.90
N ASN A 277 -7.88 -10.54 9.66
CA ASN A 277 -7.57 -10.88 11.06
C ASN A 277 -7.54 -9.64 11.95
N ASN A 278 -8.60 -8.85 11.93
CA ASN A 278 -8.65 -7.51 12.57
C ASN A 278 -8.22 -7.51 14.05
N ALA A 279 -8.59 -8.52 14.84
CA ALA A 279 -8.24 -8.58 16.26
C ALA A 279 -6.73 -8.77 16.49
N ASP A 280 -6.11 -9.69 15.73
CA ASP A 280 -4.67 -9.95 15.83
C ASP A 280 -3.86 -8.80 15.21
N ALA A 281 -4.33 -8.25 14.09
CA ALA A 281 -3.73 -7.07 13.47
C ALA A 281 -3.76 -5.86 14.41
N ALA A 282 -4.86 -5.67 15.16
CA ALA A 282 -4.98 -4.59 16.14
C ALA A 282 -3.95 -4.71 17.29
N GLN A 283 -3.59 -5.93 17.71
CA GLN A 283 -2.53 -6.15 18.69
C GLN A 283 -1.18 -5.66 18.11
N LEU A 284 -0.82 -6.10 16.90
CA LEU A 284 0.41 -5.67 16.24
C LEU A 284 0.44 -4.14 16.03
N ILE A 285 -0.66 -3.54 15.58
CA ILE A 285 -0.78 -2.09 15.40
C ILE A 285 -0.50 -1.33 16.70
N SER A 286 -0.96 -1.88 17.84
CA SER A 286 -0.70 -1.30 19.16
C SER A 286 0.74 -1.56 19.63
N GLU A 287 1.29 -2.74 19.41
CA GLU A 287 2.67 -3.10 19.75
C GLU A 287 3.69 -2.21 19.00
N TYR A 288 3.45 -1.93 17.73
CA TYR A 288 4.28 -1.02 16.93
C TYR A 288 3.98 0.47 17.19
N GLY A 289 3.05 0.80 18.07
CA GLY A 289 2.74 2.18 18.47
C GLY A 289 2.14 3.03 17.33
N ILE A 290 1.43 2.40 16.40
CA ILE A 290 0.66 3.11 15.35
C ILE A 290 -0.63 3.67 15.97
N VAL A 291 -1.29 2.88 16.81
CA VAL A 291 -2.43 3.27 17.65
C VAL A 291 -2.15 2.81 19.09
N GLU A 292 -2.41 3.67 20.08
CA GLU A 292 -2.07 3.38 21.48
C GLU A 292 -2.79 2.15 22.07
N ALA A 293 -4.01 1.84 21.61
CA ALA A 293 -4.84 0.80 22.19
C ALA A 293 -5.41 -0.15 21.14
N ALA A 294 -5.10 -1.44 21.27
CA ALA A 294 -5.58 -2.49 20.36
C ALA A 294 -7.11 -2.51 20.16
N PRO A 295 -7.97 -2.34 21.20
CA PRO A 295 -9.41 -2.27 20.99
C PRO A 295 -9.88 -1.09 20.13
N VAL A 296 -9.11 0.00 20.08
CA VAL A 296 -9.38 1.16 19.22
C VAL A 296 -8.96 0.83 17.79
N ALA A 297 -7.78 0.23 17.62
CA ALA A 297 -7.30 -0.22 16.31
C ALA A 297 -8.26 -1.24 15.69
N GLU A 298 -8.76 -2.23 16.46
CA GLU A 298 -9.70 -3.24 15.99
C GLU A 298 -11.01 -2.62 15.47
N LYS A 299 -11.54 -1.60 16.17
CA LYS A 299 -12.74 -0.88 15.71
C LYS A 299 -12.47 -0.02 14.47
N ALA A 300 -11.27 0.52 14.33
CA ALA A 300 -10.92 1.41 13.23
C ALA A 300 -10.61 0.65 11.94
N LEU A 301 -9.99 -0.53 12.02
CA LEU A 301 -9.49 -1.31 10.88
C LEU A 301 -10.50 -1.49 9.74
N PRO A 302 -11.79 -1.84 10.00
CA PRO A 302 -12.78 -1.98 8.92
C PRO A 302 -13.05 -0.70 8.12
N HIS A 303 -12.62 0.44 8.65
CA HIS A 303 -12.81 1.77 8.06
C HIS A 303 -11.50 2.41 7.58
N CYS A 304 -10.39 1.68 7.61
CA CYS A 304 -9.08 2.19 7.22
C CYS A 304 -8.78 2.00 5.73
N ASN A 305 -9.65 1.31 4.98
CA ASN A 305 -9.54 1.08 3.53
C ASN A 305 -8.12 0.71 3.07
N ILE A 306 -7.48 -0.22 3.82
CA ILE A 306 -6.13 -0.69 3.57
C ILE A 306 -6.16 -1.62 2.36
N VAL A 307 -5.35 -1.32 1.35
CA VAL A 307 -5.29 -2.05 0.08
C VAL A 307 -3.85 -2.25 -0.38
N CYS A 308 -3.67 -3.13 -1.37
CA CYS A 308 -2.44 -3.23 -2.16
C CYS A 308 -2.85 -3.29 -3.64
N ILE A 309 -2.96 -2.12 -4.28
CA ILE A 309 -3.33 -2.02 -5.70
C ILE A 309 -2.07 -1.65 -6.48
N THR A 310 -1.69 -2.48 -7.45
CA THR A 310 -0.46 -2.37 -8.22
C THR A 310 -0.71 -2.34 -9.73
N GLY A 311 0.33 -2.14 -10.53
CA GLY A 311 0.29 -2.25 -11.99
C GLY A 311 -0.70 -1.27 -12.66
N GLU A 312 -1.37 -1.73 -13.72
CA GLU A 312 -2.27 -0.90 -14.53
C GLU A 312 -3.45 -0.33 -13.72
N GLU A 313 -3.99 -1.11 -12.78
CA GLU A 313 -5.09 -0.62 -11.92
C GLU A 313 -4.63 0.55 -11.04
N MET A 314 -3.44 0.44 -10.43
CA MET A 314 -2.84 1.54 -9.67
C MET A 314 -2.67 2.77 -10.57
N GLY A 315 -2.05 2.59 -11.74
CA GLY A 315 -1.82 3.68 -12.68
C GLY A 315 -3.11 4.41 -13.06
N THR A 316 -4.15 3.68 -13.40
CA THR A 316 -5.46 4.23 -13.77
C THR A 316 -6.10 5.01 -12.62
N LYS A 317 -6.17 4.40 -11.43
CA LYS A 317 -6.81 5.04 -10.27
C LYS A 317 -6.06 6.27 -9.80
N LEU A 318 -4.72 6.15 -9.68
CA LEU A 318 -3.90 7.24 -9.17
C LEU A 318 -3.80 8.41 -10.14
N SER A 319 -3.66 8.15 -11.46
CA SER A 319 -3.65 9.22 -12.46
C SER A 319 -4.97 9.99 -12.49
N GLY A 320 -6.12 9.30 -12.41
CA GLY A 320 -7.43 9.94 -12.32
C GLY A 320 -7.55 10.85 -11.08
N TYR A 321 -7.11 10.36 -9.92
CA TYR A 321 -7.09 11.15 -8.69
C TYR A 321 -6.18 12.38 -8.79
N LEU A 322 -4.94 12.21 -9.28
CA LEU A 322 -3.99 13.31 -9.44
C LEU A 322 -4.46 14.33 -10.48
N GLN A 323 -5.17 13.91 -11.53
CA GLN A 323 -5.76 14.81 -12.52
C GLN A 323 -6.79 15.74 -11.88
N VAL A 324 -7.70 15.19 -11.06
CA VAL A 324 -8.70 16.00 -10.35
C VAL A 324 -8.04 17.02 -9.43
N LEU A 325 -7.02 16.62 -8.69
CA LEU A 325 -6.27 17.54 -7.84
C LEU A 325 -5.53 18.62 -8.65
N PHE A 326 -4.92 18.23 -9.78
CA PHE A 326 -4.21 19.17 -10.66
C PHE A 326 -5.15 20.22 -11.25
N ASP A 327 -6.33 19.80 -11.71
CA ASP A 327 -7.33 20.71 -12.29
C ASP A 327 -7.88 21.70 -11.26
N ALA A 328 -8.03 21.25 -10.01
CA ALA A 328 -8.47 22.11 -8.91
C ALA A 328 -7.34 23.04 -8.41
N GLU A 329 -6.16 22.50 -8.18
CA GLU A 329 -4.99 23.23 -7.68
C GLU A 329 -3.68 22.58 -8.15
N PRO A 330 -3.04 23.08 -9.22
CA PRO A 330 -1.83 22.45 -9.78
C PRO A 330 -0.68 22.26 -8.78
N THR A 331 -0.57 23.14 -7.78
CA THR A 331 0.48 23.06 -6.76
C THR A 331 0.33 21.85 -5.85
N SER A 332 -0.88 21.30 -5.73
CA SER A 332 -1.20 20.11 -4.93
C SER A 332 -0.41 18.88 -5.36
N VAL A 333 -0.09 18.78 -6.65
CA VAL A 333 0.67 17.68 -7.28
C VAL A 333 2.09 18.06 -7.69
N GLY A 334 2.56 19.26 -7.27
CA GLY A 334 3.90 19.76 -7.58
C GLY A 334 4.01 20.59 -8.86
N GLY A 335 2.89 21.17 -9.33
CA GLY A 335 2.82 22.12 -10.45
C GLY A 335 2.64 21.48 -11.83
N LYS A 336 2.81 20.18 -11.97
CA LYS A 336 2.55 19.40 -13.18
C LYS A 336 2.19 17.95 -12.82
N LEU A 337 1.46 17.28 -13.68
CA LEU A 337 1.20 15.86 -13.56
C LEU A 337 2.49 15.05 -13.79
N PRO A 338 2.68 13.93 -13.10
CA PRO A 338 3.82 13.04 -13.35
C PRO A 338 3.69 12.37 -14.72
N GLY A 339 4.85 11.95 -15.28
CA GLY A 339 4.90 11.14 -16.49
C GLY A 339 4.58 9.67 -16.25
N ASP A 340 4.51 8.89 -17.36
CA ASP A 340 4.18 7.46 -17.29
C ASP A 340 5.19 6.65 -16.46
N ASP A 341 6.45 7.10 -16.39
CA ASP A 341 7.51 6.46 -15.60
C ASP A 341 7.39 6.68 -14.08
N PHE A 342 6.39 7.42 -13.65
CA PHE A 342 6.00 7.54 -12.24
C PHE A 342 5.27 6.28 -11.72
N TYR A 343 4.58 5.57 -12.59
CA TYR A 343 3.76 4.41 -12.24
C TYR A 343 4.53 3.13 -12.53
N TYR A 344 4.92 2.42 -11.47
CA TYR A 344 5.60 1.14 -11.61
C TYR A 344 4.64 0.10 -12.22
N ASN A 345 5.06 -0.47 -13.33
CA ASN A 345 4.35 -1.53 -14.03
C ASN A 345 5.33 -2.68 -14.20
N ALA A 346 5.21 -3.71 -13.33
CA ALA A 346 6.07 -4.89 -13.32
C ALA A 346 5.54 -5.95 -14.29
#